data_7fe346e4460842057c7f22f377d70b00
#
_entry.id   7fe346e4460842057c7f22f377d70b00
#
_cell.length_a   1.000
_cell.length_b   1.000
_cell.length_c   1.000
_cell.angle_alpha   90.00
_cell.angle_beta   90.00
_cell.angle_gamma   90.00
#
_symmetry.space_group_name_H-M   'P 1'
#
loop_
_entity.id
_entity.type
_entity.pdbx_description
1 polymer ?
#
loop_
_entity_poly.entity_id
_entity_poly.type
_entity_poly.pdbx_seq_one_letter_code
_entity_poly.pdbx_strand_id
1 'polypeptide(L)'
;MEKLEFNIDSSEKNVRIDKYLAECCPDLSRSYLQKLLKDGAVSVNTRIVKANYKTQLGDHVILNIPDLQTPDIKPENIPLDILYEDQWLMVVNKPKDMVVHPSAGHMEGTLVNAVMAHCGDNLSGINGVMRPGIVHRIDKDTTGALLICKDDMVHRNLAEQLKEHSIKRRYRAIVQGNIKEDEGTVDAPIGRHPIDRKKMAINHKNGKEAVTHYKVLERFGQTTYIECRLETGRTHQIRVHMASLGHPLLGDTVYGSSKNPYHLQGQALHAMILGFIHPVTGEYMEFEAPIPEYFSKLLDKLRK
;
A
#
# COMPACT_ATOMS: atom_id res chain seq x y z
N MET A 1 25.23 -14.69 4.48
CA MET A 1 25.01 -13.98 5.76
C MET A 1 26.04 -12.87 5.88
N GLU A 2 25.60 -11.62 5.78
CA GLU A 2 26.47 -10.45 5.86
C GLU A 2 26.57 -9.98 7.32
N LYS A 3 27.77 -9.64 7.79
CA LYS A 3 28.03 -9.15 9.13
C LYS A 3 28.58 -7.74 9.06
N LEU A 4 27.88 -6.79 9.67
CA LEU A 4 28.32 -5.41 9.82
C LEU A 4 28.65 -5.13 11.29
N GLU A 5 29.70 -4.38 11.53
CA GLU A 5 30.18 -4.03 12.87
C GLU A 5 30.36 -2.52 12.99
N PHE A 6 29.89 -1.94 14.10
CA PHE A 6 29.96 -0.51 14.38
C PHE A 6 30.43 -0.28 15.81
N ASN A 7 31.20 0.78 16.03
CA ASN A 7 31.60 1.24 17.36
C ASN A 7 30.97 2.61 17.61
N ILE A 8 30.28 2.74 18.74
CA ILE A 8 29.57 3.98 19.09
C ILE A 8 30.55 5.00 19.65
N ASP A 9 30.60 6.17 19.01
CA ASP A 9 31.37 7.32 19.48
C ASP A 9 30.55 8.27 20.38
N SER A 10 31.14 9.42 20.74
CA SER A 10 30.52 10.40 21.63
C SER A 10 29.31 11.10 21.02
N SER A 11 29.26 11.26 19.70
CA SER A 11 28.17 11.94 18.97
C SER A 11 26.91 11.04 18.85
N GLU A 12 27.09 9.72 18.94
CA GLU A 12 26.07 8.69 18.73
C GLU A 12 25.51 8.15 20.05
N LYS A 13 25.96 8.68 21.18
CA LYS A 13 25.48 8.31 22.52
C LYS A 13 24.02 8.70 22.75
N ASN A 14 23.27 7.82 23.42
CA ASN A 14 21.87 8.02 23.81
C ASN A 14 20.87 8.07 22.64
N VAL A 15 21.28 7.60 21.46
CA VAL A 15 20.41 7.40 20.28
C VAL A 15 19.75 6.04 20.38
N ARG A 16 18.52 5.90 19.90
CA ARG A 16 17.89 4.58 19.80
C ARG A 16 18.62 3.75 18.74
N ILE A 17 18.89 2.47 19.08
CA ILE A 17 19.65 1.57 18.19
C ILE A 17 18.98 1.39 16.81
N ASP A 18 17.63 1.37 16.77
CA ASP A 18 16.90 1.25 15.50
C ASP A 18 17.03 2.50 14.61
N LYS A 19 17.27 3.67 15.20
CA LYS A 19 17.51 4.92 14.48
C LYS A 19 18.98 4.99 14.03
N TYR A 20 19.90 4.68 14.92
CA TYR A 20 21.34 4.65 14.63
C TYR A 20 21.65 3.72 13.44
N LEU A 21 21.17 2.47 13.49
CA LEU A 21 21.37 1.51 12.41
C LEU A 21 20.75 1.97 11.07
N ALA A 22 19.62 2.70 11.10
CA ALA A 22 19.01 3.23 9.89
C ALA A 22 19.83 4.37 9.26
N GLU A 23 20.61 5.11 10.05
CA GLU A 23 21.55 6.12 9.58
C GLU A 23 22.83 5.47 9.01
N CYS A 24 23.33 4.40 9.66
CA CYS A 24 24.51 3.65 9.21
C CYS A 24 24.26 2.75 7.99
N CYS A 25 23.03 2.28 7.81
CA CYS A 25 22.64 1.35 6.75
C CYS A 25 21.49 1.95 5.91
N PRO A 26 21.74 2.95 5.06
CA PRO A 26 20.70 3.66 4.30
C PRO A 26 19.94 2.75 3.32
N ASP A 27 20.53 1.63 2.93
CA ASP A 27 19.91 0.63 2.06
C ASP A 27 18.89 -0.26 2.78
N LEU A 28 18.89 -0.26 4.13
CA LEU A 28 17.96 -1.04 4.94
C LEU A 28 16.86 -0.16 5.52
N SER A 29 15.59 -0.53 5.27
CA SER A 29 14.48 0.21 5.88
C SER A 29 14.50 0.05 7.42
N ARG A 30 14.13 1.12 8.14
CA ARG A 30 14.03 1.08 9.60
C ARG A 30 13.09 -0.04 10.11
N SER A 31 12.05 -0.34 9.37
CA SER A 31 11.12 -1.44 9.69
C SER A 31 11.80 -2.80 9.60
N TYR A 32 12.68 -2.98 8.63
CA TYR A 32 13.47 -4.21 8.50
C TYR A 32 14.51 -4.33 9.63
N LEU A 33 15.21 -3.26 9.96
CA LEU A 33 16.12 -3.21 11.10
C LEU A 33 15.43 -3.52 12.43
N GLN A 34 14.21 -3.02 12.64
CA GLN A 34 13.40 -3.37 13.81
C GLN A 34 13.01 -4.85 13.84
N LYS A 35 12.78 -5.47 12.67
CA LYS A 35 12.57 -6.91 12.57
C LYS A 35 13.84 -7.67 12.95
N LEU A 36 15.00 -7.30 12.39
CA LEU A 36 16.28 -7.91 12.70
C LEU A 36 16.61 -7.81 14.21
N LEU A 37 16.35 -6.67 14.83
CA LEU A 37 16.46 -6.48 16.29
C LEU A 37 15.54 -7.42 17.08
N LYS A 38 14.31 -7.60 16.64
CA LYS A 38 13.34 -8.51 17.26
C LYS A 38 13.75 -9.97 17.10
N ASP A 39 14.31 -10.33 15.95
CA ASP A 39 14.71 -11.69 15.61
C ASP A 39 16.10 -12.04 16.20
N GLY A 40 16.72 -11.11 16.98
CA GLY A 40 17.99 -11.35 17.68
C GLY A 40 19.23 -11.24 16.78
N ALA A 41 19.09 -10.69 15.58
CA ALA A 41 20.18 -10.51 14.63
C ALA A 41 21.10 -9.31 14.95
N VAL A 42 20.78 -8.53 15.99
CA VAL A 42 21.60 -7.41 16.46
C VAL A 42 22.03 -7.65 17.90
N SER A 43 23.32 -7.53 18.13
CA SER A 43 23.90 -7.56 19.47
C SER A 43 24.73 -6.31 19.76
N VAL A 44 24.76 -5.90 21.02
CA VAL A 44 25.63 -4.85 21.54
C VAL A 44 26.46 -5.47 22.66
N ASN A 45 27.78 -5.36 22.59
CA ASN A 45 28.70 -5.95 23.55
C ASN A 45 28.34 -7.43 23.82
N THR A 46 28.11 -8.20 22.74
CA THR A 46 27.68 -9.63 22.77
C THR A 46 26.28 -9.93 23.29
N ARG A 47 25.48 -8.93 23.69
CA ARG A 47 24.11 -9.10 24.19
C ARG A 47 23.08 -8.71 23.15
N ILE A 48 22.04 -9.52 22.96
CA ILE A 48 20.90 -9.19 22.11
C ILE A 48 20.14 -8.03 22.74
N VAL A 49 19.84 -7.00 21.95
CA VAL A 49 19.15 -5.79 22.40
C VAL A 49 17.81 -5.58 21.70
N LYS A 50 16.90 -4.83 22.33
CA LYS A 50 15.62 -4.43 21.74
C LYS A 50 15.76 -3.12 20.94
N ALA A 51 14.85 -2.86 20.02
CA ALA A 51 14.86 -1.67 19.15
C ALA A 51 14.89 -0.32 19.90
N ASN A 52 14.47 -0.28 21.15
CA ASN A 52 14.50 0.93 21.98
C ASN A 52 15.78 1.05 22.86
N TYR A 53 16.74 0.15 22.70
CA TYR A 53 18.04 0.27 23.37
C TYR A 53 18.67 1.62 22.99
N LYS A 54 19.22 2.31 23.98
CA LYS A 54 19.94 3.57 23.78
C LYS A 54 21.44 3.31 23.80
N THR A 55 22.09 3.68 22.72
CA THR A 55 23.53 3.53 22.51
C THR A 55 24.35 4.21 23.62
N GLN A 56 25.45 3.60 24.01
CA GLN A 56 26.41 4.13 24.98
C GLN A 56 27.78 4.30 24.31
N LEU A 57 28.57 5.25 24.80
CA LEU A 57 29.93 5.43 24.34
C LEU A 57 30.75 4.14 24.52
N GLY A 58 31.40 3.68 23.46
CA GLY A 58 32.19 2.46 23.45
C GLY A 58 31.38 1.17 23.23
N ASP A 59 30.06 1.26 22.98
CA ASP A 59 29.29 0.10 22.56
C ASP A 59 29.81 -0.46 21.23
N HIS A 60 30.03 -1.76 21.19
CA HIS A 60 30.32 -2.50 19.96
C HIS A 60 29.05 -3.19 19.47
N VAL A 61 28.55 -2.72 18.34
CA VAL A 61 27.30 -3.18 17.72
C VAL A 61 27.60 -4.14 16.59
N ILE A 62 27.01 -5.32 16.59
CA ILE A 62 27.08 -6.29 15.50
C ILE A 62 25.69 -6.47 14.92
N LEU A 63 25.56 -6.24 13.61
CA LEU A 63 24.37 -6.51 12.82
C LEU A 63 24.63 -7.68 11.87
N ASN A 64 23.96 -8.80 12.10
CA ASN A 64 23.97 -9.95 11.20
C ASN A 64 22.76 -9.83 10.25
N ILE A 65 23.03 -9.63 8.98
CA ILE A 65 22.00 -9.63 7.93
C ILE A 65 21.88 -11.05 7.41
N PRO A 66 20.78 -11.76 7.66
CA PRO A 66 20.59 -13.10 7.11
C PRO A 66 20.53 -13.00 5.58
N ASP A 67 21.00 -14.03 4.91
CA ASP A 67 20.77 -14.16 3.47
C ASP A 67 19.29 -13.98 3.19
N LEU A 68 18.97 -13.28 2.12
CA LEU A 68 17.59 -13.10 1.67
C LEU A 68 16.92 -14.49 1.62
N GLN A 69 16.14 -14.80 2.66
CA GLN A 69 15.21 -15.90 2.51
C GLN A 69 14.21 -15.46 1.45
N THR A 70 14.36 -16.02 0.24
CA THR A 70 13.29 -15.93 -0.74
C THR A 70 12.02 -16.41 -0.03
N PRO A 71 10.91 -15.64 -0.04
CA PRO A 71 9.64 -16.19 0.44
C PRO A 71 9.39 -17.45 -0.37
N ASP A 72 8.77 -18.41 0.24
CA ASP A 72 8.16 -19.53 -0.45
C ASP A 72 6.89 -19.08 -1.19
N ILE A 73 7.00 -17.94 -1.89
CA ILE A 73 5.96 -17.42 -2.79
C ILE A 73 6.26 -18.04 -4.14
N LYS A 74 5.42 -18.97 -4.52
CA LYS A 74 5.56 -19.66 -5.81
C LYS A 74 5.07 -18.75 -6.93
N PRO A 75 5.84 -18.58 -8.00
CA PRO A 75 5.34 -17.99 -9.23
C PRO A 75 4.13 -18.76 -9.76
N GLU A 76 3.06 -18.05 -10.13
CA GLU A 76 1.86 -18.65 -10.70
C GLU A 76 1.54 -17.99 -12.04
N ASN A 77 1.28 -18.78 -13.07
CA ASN A 77 0.94 -18.29 -14.41
C ASN A 77 -0.51 -17.78 -14.45
N ILE A 78 -0.76 -16.65 -13.79
CA ILE A 78 -2.04 -15.97 -13.78
C ILE A 78 -1.98 -14.84 -14.81
N PRO A 79 -2.93 -14.75 -15.76
CA PRO A 79 -2.95 -13.68 -16.76
C PRO A 79 -2.98 -12.28 -16.10
N LEU A 80 -2.11 -11.39 -16.57
CA LEU A 80 -2.05 -10.00 -16.16
C LEU A 80 -2.62 -9.10 -17.28
N ASP A 81 -3.50 -8.18 -16.91
CA ASP A 81 -3.94 -7.09 -17.78
C ASP A 81 -2.95 -5.94 -17.62
N ILE A 82 -1.98 -5.84 -18.56
CA ILE A 82 -0.87 -4.90 -18.51
C ILE A 82 -1.24 -3.64 -19.28
N LEU A 83 -1.30 -2.50 -18.61
CA LEU A 83 -1.53 -1.18 -19.19
C LEU A 83 -0.26 -0.57 -19.78
N TYR A 84 0.89 -0.88 -19.16
CA TYR A 84 2.20 -0.45 -19.61
C TYR A 84 3.29 -1.34 -19.02
N GLU A 85 4.36 -1.54 -19.75
CA GLU A 85 5.55 -2.24 -19.28
C GLU A 85 6.79 -1.76 -20.04
N ASP A 86 7.87 -1.55 -19.27
CA ASP A 86 9.22 -1.38 -19.80
C ASP A 86 10.23 -2.25 -19.03
N GLN A 87 11.52 -1.96 -19.15
CA GLN A 87 12.54 -2.74 -18.43
C GLN A 87 12.60 -2.44 -16.93
N TRP A 88 12.01 -1.34 -16.44
CA TRP A 88 12.15 -0.87 -15.06
C TRP A 88 10.88 -0.99 -14.22
N LEU A 89 9.73 -0.87 -14.85
CA LEU A 89 8.43 -0.89 -14.16
C LEU A 89 7.32 -1.46 -15.04
N MET A 90 6.20 -1.77 -14.40
CA MET A 90 4.97 -2.20 -15.06
C MET A 90 3.77 -1.57 -14.38
N VAL A 91 2.74 -1.20 -15.13
CA VAL A 91 1.43 -0.79 -14.64
C VAL A 91 0.41 -1.83 -15.05
N VAL A 92 -0.29 -2.40 -14.06
CA VAL A 92 -1.29 -3.44 -14.29
C VAL A 92 -2.69 -2.95 -13.93
N ASN A 93 -3.70 -3.40 -14.65
CA ASN A 93 -5.10 -3.27 -14.28
C ASN A 93 -5.52 -4.45 -13.40
N LYS A 94 -5.40 -4.30 -12.07
CA LYS A 94 -5.69 -5.39 -11.14
C LYS A 94 -7.18 -5.77 -11.18
N PRO A 95 -7.52 -7.04 -11.37
CA PRO A 95 -8.89 -7.50 -11.32
C PRO A 95 -9.47 -7.46 -9.89
N LYS A 96 -10.77 -7.63 -9.80
CA LYS A 96 -11.50 -7.84 -8.54
C LYS A 96 -11.15 -9.22 -7.94
N ASP A 97 -11.33 -9.38 -6.63
CA ASP A 97 -11.09 -10.65 -5.90
C ASP A 97 -9.62 -11.10 -5.85
N MET A 98 -8.67 -10.25 -6.21
CA MET A 98 -7.25 -10.53 -6.17
C MET A 98 -6.56 -9.69 -5.08
N VAL A 99 -5.95 -10.34 -4.08
CA VAL A 99 -5.06 -9.66 -3.13
C VAL A 99 -3.73 -9.31 -3.80
N VAL A 100 -3.12 -8.21 -3.38
CA VAL A 100 -1.86 -7.75 -3.99
C VAL A 100 -0.69 -8.65 -3.58
N HIS A 101 -0.59 -9.03 -2.30
CA HIS A 101 0.51 -9.85 -1.80
C HIS A 101 0.02 -10.90 -0.80
N PRO A 102 0.75 -12.01 -0.65
CA PRO A 102 0.39 -13.07 0.26
C PRO A 102 0.15 -12.59 1.70
N SER A 103 -0.86 -13.14 2.32
CA SER A 103 -1.25 -12.85 3.69
C SER A 103 -1.95 -14.06 4.30
N ALA A 104 -2.16 -14.06 5.63
CA ALA A 104 -2.85 -15.16 6.29
C ALA A 104 -4.22 -15.44 5.64
N GLY A 105 -4.40 -16.65 5.11
CA GLY A 105 -5.59 -17.08 4.37
C GLY A 105 -5.58 -16.82 2.86
N HIS A 106 -4.51 -16.21 2.32
CA HIS A 106 -4.31 -15.96 0.89
C HIS A 106 -2.83 -16.07 0.57
N MET A 107 -2.29 -17.27 0.49
CA MET A 107 -0.87 -17.53 0.20
C MET A 107 -0.59 -17.68 -1.29
N GLU A 108 -1.61 -18.01 -2.07
CA GLU A 108 -1.59 -18.28 -3.51
C GLU A 108 -2.62 -17.40 -4.24
N GLY A 109 -2.58 -17.32 -5.55
CA GLY A 109 -3.52 -16.56 -6.38
C GLY A 109 -3.38 -15.05 -6.21
N THR A 110 -2.25 -14.54 -5.75
CA THR A 110 -2.03 -13.11 -5.51
C THR A 110 -1.41 -12.43 -6.72
N LEU A 111 -1.50 -11.10 -6.77
CA LEU A 111 -0.83 -10.34 -7.82
C LEU A 111 0.69 -10.58 -7.80
N VAL A 112 1.31 -10.73 -6.62
CA VAL A 112 2.73 -11.05 -6.50
C VAL A 112 3.06 -12.38 -7.15
N ASN A 113 2.25 -13.45 -6.95
CA ASN A 113 2.46 -14.74 -7.62
C ASN A 113 2.45 -14.58 -9.15
N ALA A 114 1.49 -13.82 -9.69
CA ALA A 114 1.38 -13.55 -11.13
C ALA A 114 2.57 -12.74 -11.66
N VAL A 115 2.95 -11.68 -10.95
CA VAL A 115 4.08 -10.80 -11.35
C VAL A 115 5.41 -11.54 -11.29
N MET A 116 5.62 -12.41 -10.29
CA MET A 116 6.82 -13.26 -10.22
C MET A 116 6.89 -14.23 -11.40
N ALA A 117 5.78 -14.81 -11.83
CA ALA A 117 5.76 -15.69 -13.01
C ALA A 117 6.04 -14.92 -14.31
N HIS A 118 5.55 -13.66 -14.42
CA HIS A 118 5.73 -12.81 -15.59
C HIS A 118 7.16 -12.24 -15.69
N CYS A 119 7.69 -11.67 -14.61
CA CYS A 119 8.97 -10.98 -14.60
C CYS A 119 10.18 -11.87 -14.29
N GLY A 120 9.98 -13.08 -13.75
CA GLY A 120 11.08 -13.95 -13.30
C GLY A 120 11.96 -13.24 -12.27
N ASP A 121 13.27 -13.24 -12.51
CA ASP A 121 14.26 -12.62 -11.63
C ASP A 121 14.30 -11.09 -11.74
N ASN A 122 13.58 -10.49 -12.68
CA ASN A 122 13.53 -9.05 -12.92
C ASN A 122 12.46 -8.37 -12.04
N LEU A 123 12.58 -8.46 -10.74
CA LEU A 123 11.72 -7.76 -9.78
C LEU A 123 12.56 -7.12 -8.67
N SER A 124 12.17 -5.90 -8.29
CA SER A 124 12.77 -5.23 -7.14
C SER A 124 12.57 -6.04 -5.84
N GLY A 125 13.69 -6.29 -5.15
CA GLY A 125 13.72 -7.00 -3.88
C GLY A 125 13.70 -6.12 -2.63
N ILE A 126 13.63 -4.79 -2.76
CA ILE A 126 13.84 -3.82 -1.66
C ILE A 126 12.96 -4.04 -0.44
N ASN A 127 11.69 -4.40 -0.62
CA ASN A 127 10.82 -4.65 0.52
C ASN A 127 11.02 -6.04 1.13
N GLY A 128 12.17 -6.65 0.83
CA GLY A 128 12.50 -8.01 1.26
C GLY A 128 11.53 -9.01 0.65
N VAL A 129 11.79 -10.21 1.02
CA VAL A 129 11.22 -11.47 0.68
C VAL A 129 9.68 -11.54 0.49
N MET A 130 8.92 -10.62 1.08
CA MET A 130 7.45 -10.72 1.14
C MET A 130 6.68 -9.90 0.10
N ARG A 131 7.35 -8.98 -0.64
CA ARG A 131 6.64 -8.03 -1.52
C ARG A 131 7.50 -7.61 -2.72
N PRO A 132 8.01 -8.55 -3.51
CA PRO A 132 8.85 -8.19 -4.65
C PRO A 132 8.09 -7.24 -5.60
N GLY A 133 8.71 -6.13 -5.94
CA GLY A 133 8.16 -5.14 -6.86
C GLY A 133 6.98 -4.29 -6.36
N ILE A 134 6.42 -4.56 -5.17
CA ILE A 134 5.20 -3.89 -4.69
C ILE A 134 5.54 -2.61 -3.91
N VAL A 135 5.35 -1.45 -4.50
CA VAL A 135 5.57 -0.13 -3.89
C VAL A 135 4.30 0.42 -3.21
N HIS A 136 3.12 0.10 -3.71
CA HIS A 136 1.82 0.44 -3.11
C HIS A 136 0.80 -0.67 -3.30
N ARG A 137 -0.39 -0.52 -2.73
CA ARG A 137 -1.44 -1.53 -2.80
C ARG A 137 -2.83 -0.94 -2.89
N ILE A 138 -3.74 -1.71 -3.48
CA ILE A 138 -5.18 -1.51 -3.40
C ILE A 138 -5.83 -2.76 -2.75
N ASP A 139 -7.06 -2.63 -2.28
CA ASP A 139 -7.75 -3.72 -1.57
C ASP A 139 -8.09 -4.89 -2.52
N LYS A 140 -8.38 -6.07 -1.95
CA LYS A 140 -8.74 -7.29 -2.69
C LYS A 140 -9.82 -7.03 -3.74
N ASP A 141 -10.93 -6.40 -3.34
CA ASP A 141 -12.08 -6.14 -4.19
C ASP A 141 -12.04 -4.78 -4.90
N THR A 142 -10.96 -4.02 -4.77
CA THR A 142 -10.70 -2.82 -5.55
C THR A 142 -10.01 -3.19 -6.84
N THR A 143 -10.55 -2.74 -7.97
CA THR A 143 -9.97 -2.93 -9.32
C THR A 143 -9.14 -1.74 -9.75
N GLY A 144 -8.33 -1.88 -10.80
CA GLY A 144 -7.71 -0.76 -11.50
C GLY A 144 -6.20 -0.68 -11.38
N ALA A 145 -5.66 0.46 -11.76
CA ALA A 145 -4.23 0.70 -11.98
C ALA A 145 -3.39 0.51 -10.72
N LEU A 146 -2.34 -0.30 -10.85
CA LEU A 146 -1.37 -0.58 -9.80
C LEU A 146 0.03 -0.66 -10.40
N LEU A 147 0.99 -0.02 -9.73
CA LEU A 147 2.39 0.09 -10.14
C LEU A 147 3.23 -1.04 -9.57
N ILE A 148 4.05 -1.65 -10.41
CA ILE A 148 5.00 -2.71 -10.08
C ILE A 148 6.41 -2.22 -10.47
N CYS A 149 7.38 -2.39 -9.59
CA CYS A 149 8.77 -2.02 -9.81
C CYS A 149 9.61 -3.26 -10.16
N LYS A 150 10.33 -3.22 -11.27
CA LYS A 150 11.23 -4.30 -11.72
C LYS A 150 12.66 -4.05 -11.25
N ASP A 151 13.00 -2.81 -10.95
CA ASP A 151 14.33 -2.34 -10.55
C ASP A 151 14.31 -1.69 -9.16
N ASP A 152 15.38 -1.85 -8.39
CA ASP A 152 15.50 -1.37 -7.01
C ASP A 152 15.62 0.16 -6.90
N MET A 153 16.35 0.80 -7.82
CA MET A 153 16.49 2.27 -7.85
C MET A 153 15.14 2.91 -8.19
N VAL A 154 14.44 2.34 -9.17
CA VAL A 154 13.08 2.77 -9.55
C VAL A 154 12.11 2.60 -8.39
N HIS A 155 12.18 1.49 -7.66
CA HIS A 155 11.37 1.25 -6.47
C HIS A 155 11.58 2.32 -5.40
N ARG A 156 12.86 2.66 -5.08
CA ARG A 156 13.19 3.70 -4.09
C ARG A 156 12.63 5.05 -4.50
N ASN A 157 12.82 5.44 -5.76
CA ASN A 157 12.33 6.73 -6.26
C ASN A 157 10.80 6.81 -6.21
N LEU A 158 10.09 5.78 -6.69
CA LEU A 158 8.62 5.75 -6.64
C LEU A 158 8.07 5.68 -5.21
N ALA A 159 8.78 5.03 -4.29
CA ALA A 159 8.43 5.06 -2.86
C ALA A 159 8.57 6.48 -2.27
N GLU A 160 9.59 7.25 -2.68
CA GLU A 160 9.73 8.65 -2.26
C GLU A 160 8.64 9.54 -2.88
N GLN A 161 8.32 9.38 -4.18
CA GLN A 161 7.19 10.08 -4.81
C GLN A 161 5.86 9.79 -4.09
N LEU A 162 5.65 8.54 -3.61
CA LEU A 162 4.47 8.20 -2.80
C LEU A 162 4.49 8.88 -1.43
N LYS A 163 5.64 9.01 -0.81
CA LYS A 163 5.82 9.66 0.49
C LYS A 163 5.64 11.18 0.39
N GLU A 164 6.11 11.79 -0.70
CA GLU A 164 5.94 13.21 -1.02
C GLU A 164 4.54 13.53 -1.57
N HIS A 165 3.67 12.52 -1.72
CA HIS A 165 2.31 12.65 -2.26
C HIS A 165 2.26 13.19 -3.69
N SER A 166 3.32 13.08 -4.47
CA SER A 166 3.41 13.57 -5.85
C SER A 166 2.78 12.62 -6.87
N ILE A 167 2.55 11.34 -6.53
CA ILE A 167 1.86 10.38 -7.38
C ILE A 167 0.36 10.69 -7.43
N LYS A 168 -0.14 10.97 -8.63
CA LYS A 168 -1.55 11.20 -8.89
C LYS A 168 -2.33 9.89 -8.79
N ARG A 169 -3.35 9.85 -7.92
CA ARG A 169 -4.21 8.69 -7.72
C ARG A 169 -5.66 9.14 -7.69
N ARG A 170 -6.43 8.76 -8.71
CA ARG A 170 -7.86 9.03 -8.77
C ARG A 170 -8.63 7.72 -8.82
N TYR A 171 -9.70 7.69 -8.08
CA TYR A 171 -10.58 6.54 -7.95
C TYR A 171 -11.99 6.91 -8.36
N ARG A 172 -12.72 5.93 -8.89
CA ARG A 172 -14.18 5.99 -9.06
C ARG A 172 -14.82 5.15 -7.99
N ALA A 173 -15.85 5.69 -7.34
CA ALA A 173 -16.57 4.98 -6.29
C ALA A 173 -18.08 5.25 -6.40
N ILE A 174 -18.88 4.27 -6.01
CA ILE A 174 -20.33 4.46 -5.81
C ILE A 174 -20.59 4.28 -4.33
N VAL A 175 -21.19 5.29 -3.71
CA VAL A 175 -21.48 5.33 -2.28
C VAL A 175 -22.98 5.27 -2.00
N GLN A 176 -23.35 4.82 -0.81
CA GLN A 176 -24.73 4.83 -0.33
C GLN A 176 -25.16 6.25 0.07
N GLY A 177 -26.43 6.55 -0.16
CA GLY A 177 -27.02 7.84 0.14
C GLY A 177 -26.74 8.91 -0.91
N ASN A 178 -27.40 10.04 -0.74
CA ASN A 178 -27.28 11.20 -1.63
C ASN A 178 -26.35 12.25 -0.96
N ILE A 179 -25.14 12.40 -1.46
CA ILE A 179 -24.22 13.47 -1.02
C ILE A 179 -24.76 14.80 -1.55
N LYS A 180 -24.97 15.76 -0.66
CA LYS A 180 -25.55 17.07 -1.02
C LYS A 180 -24.52 18.00 -1.66
N GLU A 181 -23.34 18.06 -1.09
CA GLU A 181 -22.20 18.87 -1.54
C GLU A 181 -21.58 18.28 -2.80
N ASP A 182 -21.27 19.13 -3.79
CA ASP A 182 -20.70 18.68 -5.07
C ASP A 182 -19.25 18.18 -4.92
N GLU A 183 -18.54 18.69 -3.92
CA GLU A 183 -17.19 18.28 -3.61
C GLU A 183 -16.90 18.46 -2.11
N GLY A 184 -15.87 17.80 -1.62
CA GLY A 184 -15.44 17.93 -0.24
C GLY A 184 -14.12 17.24 0.04
N THR A 185 -13.62 17.47 1.24
CA THR A 185 -12.36 16.88 1.73
C THR A 185 -12.59 16.24 3.09
N VAL A 186 -12.09 15.02 3.23
CA VAL A 186 -12.00 14.33 4.52
C VAL A 186 -10.53 14.31 4.92
N ASP A 187 -10.19 15.12 5.92
CA ASP A 187 -8.87 15.14 6.56
C ASP A 187 -9.03 14.55 7.97
N ALA A 188 -8.79 13.26 8.09
CA ALA A 188 -8.98 12.54 9.34
C ALA A 188 -8.01 11.34 9.44
N PRO A 189 -7.22 11.24 10.53
CA PRO A 189 -6.19 10.23 10.66
C PRO A 189 -6.77 8.82 10.77
N ILE A 190 -6.17 7.87 10.04
CA ILE A 190 -6.61 6.47 10.02
C ILE A 190 -5.65 5.58 10.80
N GLY A 191 -6.21 4.75 11.67
CA GLY A 191 -5.51 3.74 12.44
C GLY A 191 -6.29 2.42 12.52
N ARG A 192 -5.73 1.42 13.21
CA ARG A 192 -6.47 0.20 13.51
C ARG A 192 -7.69 0.52 14.39
N HIS A 193 -8.81 -0.12 14.09
CA HIS A 193 -9.99 -0.03 14.94
C HIS A 193 -9.67 -0.56 16.35
N PRO A 194 -10.07 0.14 17.42
CA PRO A 194 -9.64 -0.21 18.78
C PRO A 194 -10.09 -1.60 19.26
N ILE A 195 -11.22 -2.07 18.75
CA ILE A 195 -11.81 -3.36 19.15
C ILE A 195 -11.65 -4.40 18.03
N ASP A 196 -12.10 -4.10 16.83
CA ASP A 196 -12.05 -5.02 15.68
C ASP A 196 -10.75 -4.83 14.89
N ARG A 197 -9.73 -5.64 15.18
CA ARG A 197 -8.42 -5.56 14.52
C ARG A 197 -8.43 -5.82 13.01
N LYS A 198 -9.52 -6.35 12.45
CA LYS A 198 -9.67 -6.54 10.99
C LYS A 198 -10.08 -5.25 10.30
N LYS A 199 -10.60 -4.27 11.04
CA LYS A 199 -11.04 -2.96 10.53
C LYS A 199 -10.01 -1.87 10.76
N MET A 200 -10.09 -0.85 9.92
CA MET A 200 -9.49 0.46 10.14
C MET A 200 -10.58 1.42 10.62
N ALA A 201 -10.19 2.52 11.25
CA ALA A 201 -11.10 3.55 11.73
C ALA A 201 -10.40 4.92 11.74
N ILE A 202 -11.17 5.99 11.78
CA ILE A 202 -10.64 7.30 12.16
C ILE A 202 -10.14 7.18 13.60
N ASN A 203 -8.88 7.55 13.82
CA ASN A 203 -8.21 7.39 15.10
C ASN A 203 -7.28 8.57 15.36
N HIS A 204 -7.81 9.60 16.00
CA HIS A 204 -7.06 10.83 16.32
C HIS A 204 -5.91 10.61 17.31
N LYS A 205 -5.90 9.52 18.08
CA LYS A 205 -4.87 9.24 19.08
C LYS A 205 -3.63 8.55 18.49
N ASN A 206 -3.84 7.57 17.61
CA ASN A 206 -2.76 6.71 17.10
C ASN A 206 -2.87 6.49 15.56
N GLY A 207 -3.73 7.23 14.88
CA GLY A 207 -3.87 7.19 13.44
C GLY A 207 -2.72 7.91 12.74
N LYS A 208 -2.50 7.53 11.49
CA LYS A 208 -1.61 8.25 10.57
C LYS A 208 -2.45 9.20 9.76
N GLU A 209 -1.92 10.38 9.46
CA GLU A 209 -2.50 11.37 8.58
C GLU A 209 -3.10 10.72 7.32
N ALA A 210 -4.31 11.14 6.98
CA ALA A 210 -5.03 10.63 5.82
C ALA A 210 -5.96 11.69 5.26
N VAL A 211 -5.77 12.03 3.97
CA VAL A 211 -6.55 13.07 3.27
C VAL A 211 -7.13 12.49 1.99
N THR A 212 -8.46 12.62 1.85
CA THR A 212 -9.23 12.21 0.67
C THR A 212 -10.11 13.37 0.22
N HIS A 213 -9.93 13.80 -1.03
CA HIS A 213 -10.86 14.72 -1.69
C HIS A 213 -11.87 13.91 -2.48
N TYR A 214 -13.14 14.32 -2.47
CA TYR A 214 -14.15 13.74 -3.33
C TYR A 214 -14.84 14.80 -4.18
N LYS A 215 -15.30 14.39 -5.35
CA LYS A 215 -16.15 15.18 -6.25
C LYS A 215 -17.32 14.32 -6.72
N VAL A 216 -18.52 14.84 -6.60
CA VAL A 216 -19.73 14.17 -7.08
C VAL A 216 -19.74 14.26 -8.61
N LEU A 217 -19.98 13.13 -9.25
CA LEU A 217 -20.11 13.01 -10.69
C LEU A 217 -21.58 12.87 -11.11
N GLU A 218 -22.35 12.06 -10.36
CA GLU A 218 -23.76 11.79 -10.65
C GLU A 218 -24.49 11.35 -9.37
N ARG A 219 -25.76 11.75 -9.22
CA ARG A 219 -26.64 11.39 -8.09
C ARG A 219 -27.81 10.55 -8.58
N PHE A 220 -28.08 9.43 -7.91
CA PHE A 220 -29.15 8.50 -8.24
C PHE A 220 -30.22 8.41 -7.12
N GLY A 221 -30.39 9.47 -6.34
CA GLY A 221 -31.33 9.54 -5.21
C GLY A 221 -30.83 8.79 -3.97
N GLN A 222 -30.70 7.46 -4.04
CA GLN A 222 -30.27 6.61 -2.92
C GLN A 222 -28.77 6.26 -2.96
N THR A 223 -28.07 6.65 -3.99
CA THR A 223 -26.63 6.41 -4.19
C THR A 223 -26.00 7.59 -4.94
N THR A 224 -24.68 7.76 -4.78
CA THR A 224 -23.93 8.81 -5.44
C THR A 224 -22.67 8.23 -6.09
N TYR A 225 -22.42 8.59 -7.35
CA TYR A 225 -21.19 8.28 -8.07
C TYR A 225 -20.20 9.42 -7.86
N ILE A 226 -19.01 9.09 -7.38
CA ILE A 226 -17.98 10.07 -7.02
C ILE A 226 -16.62 9.73 -7.63
N GLU A 227 -15.81 10.76 -7.83
CA GLU A 227 -14.37 10.65 -7.97
C GLU A 227 -13.72 10.92 -6.62
N CYS A 228 -12.73 10.12 -6.23
CA CYS A 228 -11.88 10.39 -5.08
C CYS A 228 -10.44 10.64 -5.55
N ARG A 229 -9.82 11.72 -5.06
CA ARG A 229 -8.40 12.03 -5.21
C ARG A 229 -7.71 11.84 -3.86
N LEU A 230 -6.63 11.07 -3.86
CA LEU A 230 -5.88 10.78 -2.65
C LEU A 230 -4.60 11.61 -2.57
N GLU A 231 -4.34 12.22 -1.42
CA GLU A 231 -3.01 12.69 -1.05
C GLU A 231 -2.22 11.54 -0.39
N THR A 232 -2.79 10.91 0.59
CA THR A 232 -2.21 9.76 1.31
C THR A 232 -2.78 8.42 0.80
N GLY A 233 -2.17 7.29 1.21
CA GLY A 233 -2.61 5.95 0.79
C GLY A 233 -2.70 4.98 1.98
N ARG A 234 -3.59 5.23 2.96
CA ARG A 234 -3.76 4.34 4.10
C ARG A 234 -4.66 3.15 3.75
N THR A 235 -4.47 2.05 4.44
CA THR A 235 -5.33 0.86 4.29
C THR A 235 -6.79 1.23 4.45
N HIS A 236 -7.64 0.85 3.49
CA HIS A 236 -9.07 1.13 3.44
C HIS A 236 -9.45 2.63 3.46
N GLN A 237 -8.55 3.54 3.10
CA GLN A 237 -8.71 4.97 3.32
C GLN A 237 -10.05 5.53 2.79
N ILE A 238 -10.33 5.39 1.49
CA ILE A 238 -11.59 5.88 0.89
C ILE A 238 -12.80 5.24 1.59
N ARG A 239 -12.74 3.96 1.89
CA ARG A 239 -13.82 3.20 2.52
C ARG A 239 -14.14 3.73 3.93
N VAL A 240 -13.11 3.98 4.74
CA VAL A 240 -13.24 4.54 6.09
C VAL A 240 -13.73 5.99 6.03
N HIS A 241 -13.14 6.83 5.18
CA HIS A 241 -13.51 8.23 5.05
C HIS A 241 -14.94 8.42 4.58
N MET A 242 -15.36 7.71 3.54
CA MET A 242 -16.74 7.83 3.05
C MET A 242 -17.76 7.26 4.05
N ALA A 243 -17.42 6.19 4.76
CA ALA A 243 -18.24 5.66 5.84
C ALA A 243 -18.39 6.65 7.01
N SER A 244 -17.35 7.42 7.34
CA SER A 244 -17.39 8.44 8.40
C SER A 244 -18.29 9.62 8.07
N LEU A 245 -18.52 9.90 6.78
CA LEU A 245 -19.49 10.88 6.31
C LEU A 245 -20.93 10.33 6.27
N GLY A 246 -21.14 9.05 6.65
CA GLY A 246 -22.44 8.39 6.52
C GLY A 246 -22.73 7.85 5.11
N HIS A 247 -21.75 7.86 4.22
CA HIS A 247 -21.83 7.42 2.82
C HIS A 247 -20.87 6.26 2.52
N PRO A 248 -21.02 5.07 3.16
CA PRO A 248 -20.15 3.94 2.89
C PRO A 248 -20.26 3.51 1.43
N LEU A 249 -19.21 2.86 0.90
CA LEU A 249 -19.20 2.38 -0.47
C LEU A 249 -20.26 1.30 -0.68
N LEU A 250 -20.89 1.32 -1.83
CA LEU A 250 -21.89 0.32 -2.22
C LEU A 250 -21.22 -1.06 -2.33
N GLY A 251 -21.81 -2.09 -1.71
CA GLY A 251 -21.24 -3.43 -1.65
C GLY A 251 -20.15 -3.64 -0.59
N ASP A 252 -19.76 -2.60 0.15
CA ASP A 252 -18.79 -2.75 1.24
C ASP A 252 -19.45 -3.35 2.49
N THR A 253 -19.22 -4.64 2.73
CA THR A 253 -19.79 -5.37 3.88
C THR A 253 -19.01 -5.13 5.19
N VAL A 254 -17.86 -4.46 5.13
CA VAL A 254 -17.01 -4.17 6.31
C VAL A 254 -17.44 -2.85 6.96
N TYR A 255 -17.65 -1.80 6.16
CA TYR A 255 -17.95 -0.44 6.62
C TYR A 255 -19.38 0.02 6.32
N GLY A 256 -20.08 -0.68 5.47
CA GLY A 256 -21.45 -0.38 5.07
C GLY A 256 -22.47 -1.39 5.57
N SER A 257 -23.62 -1.40 4.92
CA SER A 257 -24.71 -2.33 5.21
C SER A 257 -24.41 -3.74 4.71
N SER A 258 -24.83 -4.76 5.46
CA SER A 258 -24.88 -6.14 4.98
C SER A 258 -25.90 -6.37 3.86
N LYS A 259 -26.88 -5.46 3.70
CA LYS A 259 -27.81 -5.48 2.57
C LYS A 259 -27.06 -5.13 1.28
N ASN A 260 -27.11 -6.03 0.34
CA ASN A 260 -26.43 -5.90 -0.96
C ASN A 260 -27.43 -6.16 -2.10
N PRO A 261 -28.36 -5.21 -2.37
CA PRO A 261 -29.44 -5.40 -3.34
C PRO A 261 -28.94 -5.53 -4.79
N TYR A 262 -27.69 -5.18 -5.04
CA TYR A 262 -27.07 -5.25 -6.36
C TYR A 262 -26.19 -6.49 -6.52
N HIS A 263 -26.12 -7.36 -5.51
CA HIS A 263 -25.30 -8.59 -5.48
C HIS A 263 -23.81 -8.33 -5.82
N LEU A 264 -23.27 -7.23 -5.32
CA LEU A 264 -21.86 -6.88 -5.55
C LEU A 264 -20.95 -7.78 -4.72
N GLN A 265 -19.92 -8.27 -5.34
CA GLN A 265 -18.80 -8.90 -4.65
C GLN A 265 -17.83 -7.80 -4.16
N GLY A 266 -17.98 -7.36 -2.90
CA GLY A 266 -17.17 -6.30 -2.31
C GLY A 266 -17.51 -4.88 -2.81
N GLN A 267 -16.74 -3.90 -2.39
CA GLN A 267 -16.96 -2.47 -2.63
C GLN A 267 -16.91 -2.07 -4.10
N ALA A 268 -17.80 -1.15 -4.50
CA ALA A 268 -17.76 -0.48 -5.80
C ALA A 268 -16.68 0.61 -5.78
N LEU A 269 -15.41 0.21 -5.97
CA LEU A 269 -14.22 1.07 -5.96
C LEU A 269 -13.26 0.65 -7.08
N HIS A 270 -12.80 1.64 -7.85
CA HIS A 270 -11.91 1.42 -8.98
C HIS A 270 -10.80 2.47 -9.01
N ALA A 271 -9.54 2.04 -9.00
CA ALA A 271 -8.35 2.87 -9.16
C ALA A 271 -8.20 3.24 -10.64
N MET A 272 -8.83 4.35 -11.05
CA MET A 272 -8.97 4.71 -12.46
C MET A 272 -7.72 5.36 -13.03
N ILE A 273 -7.11 6.31 -12.32
CA ILE A 273 -5.95 7.06 -12.83
C ILE A 273 -4.78 6.89 -11.88
N LEU A 274 -3.63 6.57 -12.47
CA LEU A 274 -2.33 6.54 -11.83
C LEU A 274 -1.34 7.36 -12.66
N GLY A 275 -0.77 8.42 -12.06
CA GLY A 275 0.22 9.28 -12.72
C GLY A 275 1.43 9.51 -11.83
N PHE A 276 2.63 9.44 -12.40
CA PHE A 276 3.90 9.59 -11.71
C PHE A 276 4.99 10.10 -12.66
N ILE A 277 6.09 10.57 -12.11
CA ILE A 277 7.30 10.88 -12.90
C ILE A 277 8.10 9.59 -13.03
N HIS A 278 8.39 9.18 -14.26
CA HIS A 278 9.19 7.98 -14.52
C HIS A 278 10.63 8.19 -14.02
N PRO A 279 11.13 7.34 -13.10
CA PRO A 279 12.39 7.61 -12.39
C PRO A 279 13.64 7.67 -13.28
N VAL A 280 13.62 7.02 -14.43
CA VAL A 280 14.76 6.96 -15.35
C VAL A 280 14.66 8.03 -16.43
N THR A 281 13.49 8.21 -17.05
CA THR A 281 13.34 9.18 -18.15
C THR A 281 13.04 10.60 -17.65
N GLY A 282 12.55 10.75 -16.42
CA GLY A 282 12.10 12.04 -15.87
C GLY A 282 10.78 12.55 -16.45
N GLU A 283 10.14 11.79 -17.33
CA GLU A 283 8.88 12.17 -17.96
C GLU A 283 7.69 11.87 -17.07
N TYR A 284 6.68 12.75 -17.07
CA TYR A 284 5.40 12.46 -16.44
C TYR A 284 4.62 11.46 -17.28
N MET A 285 4.20 10.37 -16.65
CA MET A 285 3.37 9.34 -17.27
C MET A 285 2.05 9.22 -16.51
N GLU A 286 0.95 9.05 -17.25
CA GLU A 286 -0.38 8.86 -16.68
C GLU A 286 -1.10 7.73 -17.38
N PHE A 287 -1.68 6.83 -16.60
CA PHE A 287 -2.39 5.64 -17.08
C PHE A 287 -3.81 5.65 -16.56
N GLU A 288 -4.75 5.37 -17.46
CA GLU A 288 -6.15 5.19 -17.13
C GLU A 288 -6.53 3.71 -17.26
N ALA A 289 -6.97 3.11 -16.15
CA ALA A 289 -7.53 1.78 -16.17
C ALA A 289 -8.99 1.84 -16.64
N PRO A 290 -9.41 1.01 -17.60
CA PRO A 290 -10.78 1.02 -18.09
C PRO A 290 -11.78 0.64 -16.98
N ILE A 291 -12.91 1.30 -16.93
CA ILE A 291 -14.00 0.98 -16.00
C ILE A 291 -14.43 -0.47 -16.23
N PRO A 292 -14.39 -1.35 -15.21
CA PRO A 292 -14.72 -2.75 -15.39
C PRO A 292 -16.22 -2.96 -15.64
N GLU A 293 -16.55 -4.02 -16.34
CA GLU A 293 -17.92 -4.32 -16.79
C GLU A 293 -18.95 -4.32 -15.64
N TYR A 294 -18.60 -4.90 -14.47
CA TYR A 294 -19.49 -4.91 -13.32
C TYR A 294 -19.87 -3.51 -12.85
N PHE A 295 -18.91 -2.57 -12.95
CA PHE A 295 -19.09 -1.20 -12.52
C PHE A 295 -19.96 -0.42 -13.53
N SER A 296 -19.71 -0.59 -14.83
CA SER A 296 -20.55 -0.01 -15.91
C SER A 296 -21.99 -0.50 -15.83
N LYS A 297 -22.18 -1.81 -15.69
CA LYS A 297 -23.52 -2.40 -15.53
C LYS A 297 -24.25 -1.88 -14.28
N LEU A 298 -23.51 -1.63 -13.19
CA LEU A 298 -24.07 -1.04 -11.99
C LEU A 298 -24.52 0.39 -12.23
N LEU A 299 -23.70 1.24 -12.87
CA LEU A 299 -24.06 2.60 -13.24
C LEU A 299 -25.32 2.64 -14.12
N ASP A 300 -25.40 1.78 -15.14
CA ASP A 300 -26.56 1.69 -16.03
C ASP A 300 -27.83 1.28 -15.29
N LYS A 301 -27.72 0.42 -14.26
CA LYS A 301 -28.84 0.02 -13.40
C LYS A 301 -29.30 1.15 -12.49
N LEU A 302 -28.37 1.99 -12.01
CA LEU A 302 -28.68 3.10 -11.10
C LEU A 302 -29.29 4.32 -11.83
N ARG A 303 -29.05 4.43 -13.14
CA ARG A 303 -29.60 5.49 -14.00
C ARG A 303 -31.06 5.25 -14.42
N LYS A 304 -31.56 4.01 -14.28
CA LYS A 304 -32.94 3.60 -14.56
C LYS A 304 -33.87 3.87 -13.36
#